data_61270c99051db23fcbfffe3f9af5da19
#
_entry.id   61270c99051db23fcbfffe3f9af5da19
#
_cell.length_a   1.000
_cell.length_b   1.000
_cell.length_c   1.000
_cell.angle_alpha   90.00
_cell.angle_beta   90.00
_cell.angle_gamma   90.00
#
_symmetry.space_group_name_H-M   'P 1'
#
loop_
_entity.id
_entity.type
_entity.pdbx_description
1 polymer ?
#
loop_
_entity_poly.entity_id
_entity_poly.type
_entity_poly.pdbx_seq_one_letter_code
_entity_poly.pdbx_strand_id
1 'polypeptide(L)'
;MEMILMSKADVEYDLENTLRSKDRVFVLFYASWCPFSRRFLPTFEKFAQDKTRNCLSVVVDNKASLCERYSVEVYPTVLVFDKGKVVRRLDGALGVGLSEEQLMSLVSTR
;
A
#
# COMPACT_ATOMS: atom_id res chain seq x y z
N MET A 1 -0.68 23.38 9.73
CA MET A 1 -1.12 22.70 8.51
C MET A 1 -2.37 21.91 8.78
N GLU A 2 -3.37 22.12 8.00
CA GLU A 2 -4.63 21.42 8.22
C GLU A 2 -4.56 19.97 7.75
N MET A 3 -5.09 19.09 8.56
CA MET A 3 -5.29 17.72 8.13
C MET A 3 -6.60 17.65 7.37
N ILE A 4 -6.51 17.28 6.12
CA ILE A 4 -7.69 17.11 5.29
C ILE A 4 -8.07 15.64 5.33
N LEU A 5 -9.29 15.37 5.78
CA LEU A 5 -9.83 14.04 5.75
C LEU A 5 -10.26 13.74 4.31
N MET A 6 -9.58 12.84 3.67
CA MET A 6 -9.89 12.49 2.30
C MET A 6 -11.11 11.60 2.24
N SER A 7 -12.01 11.92 1.31
CA SER A 7 -13.15 11.07 1.06
C SER A 7 -12.69 9.81 0.33
N LYS A 8 -13.56 8.82 0.23
CA LYS A 8 -13.29 7.60 -0.52
C LYS A 8 -12.91 7.90 -1.96
N ALA A 9 -13.61 8.84 -2.59
CA ALA A 9 -13.32 9.22 -3.98
C ALA A 9 -11.95 9.87 -4.12
N ASP A 10 -11.55 10.68 -3.13
CA ASP A 10 -10.24 11.34 -3.16
C ASP A 10 -9.10 10.33 -3.06
N VAL A 11 -9.26 9.31 -2.22
CA VAL A 11 -8.24 8.27 -2.08
C VAL A 11 -8.08 7.50 -3.38
N GLU A 12 -9.18 7.12 -4.01
CA GLU A 12 -9.13 6.41 -5.29
C GLU A 12 -8.53 7.28 -6.39
N TYR A 13 -8.88 8.56 -6.41
CA TYR A 13 -8.34 9.52 -7.37
C TYR A 13 -6.82 9.65 -7.21
N ASP A 14 -6.34 9.80 -5.98
CA ASP A 14 -4.92 9.92 -5.70
C ASP A 14 -4.15 8.68 -6.13
N LEU A 15 -4.71 7.50 -5.85
CA LEU A 15 -4.09 6.25 -6.26
C LEU A 15 -3.98 6.18 -7.78
N GLU A 16 -5.07 6.40 -8.49
CA GLU A 16 -5.06 6.34 -9.95
C GLU A 16 -4.11 7.37 -10.56
N ASN A 17 -4.12 8.58 -10.02
CA ASN A 17 -3.26 9.65 -10.51
C ASN A 17 -1.79 9.32 -10.29
N THR A 18 -1.44 8.78 -9.13
CA THR A 18 -0.08 8.38 -8.83
C THR A 18 0.37 7.25 -9.76
N LEU A 19 -0.50 6.27 -9.99
CA LEU A 19 -0.18 5.16 -10.88
C LEU A 19 0.04 5.60 -12.33
N ARG A 20 -0.66 6.66 -12.76
CA ARG A 20 -0.48 7.21 -14.11
C ARG A 20 0.81 7.99 -14.24
N SER A 21 1.18 8.74 -13.20
CA SER A 21 2.27 9.70 -13.28
C SER A 21 3.64 9.11 -12.92
N LYS A 22 3.68 7.95 -12.27
CA LYS A 22 4.91 7.32 -11.82
C LYS A 22 5.05 5.95 -12.45
N ASP A 23 6.29 5.58 -12.80
CA ASP A 23 6.54 4.28 -13.41
C ASP A 23 6.35 3.16 -12.39
N ARG A 24 7.09 3.20 -11.28
CA ARG A 24 6.99 2.17 -10.24
C ARG A 24 6.46 2.76 -8.94
N VAL A 25 5.43 2.15 -8.38
CA VAL A 25 4.80 2.61 -7.16
C VAL A 25 4.60 1.44 -6.21
N PHE A 26 5.00 1.63 -4.95
CA PHE A 26 4.74 0.67 -3.87
C PHE A 26 3.50 1.16 -3.12
N VAL A 27 2.46 0.36 -3.09
CA VAL A 27 1.21 0.76 -2.44
C VAL A 27 0.89 -0.19 -1.30
N LEU A 28 0.78 0.37 -0.10
CA LEU A 28 0.35 -0.36 1.08
C LEU A 28 -1.16 -0.21 1.23
N PHE A 29 -1.85 -1.34 1.27
CA PHE A 29 -3.28 -1.37 1.62
C PHE A 29 -3.37 -1.87 3.06
N TYR A 30 -3.96 -1.07 3.92
CA TYR A 30 -4.03 -1.41 5.33
C TYR A 30 -5.38 -1.02 5.95
N ALA A 31 -5.72 -1.69 7.03
CA ALA A 31 -6.93 -1.38 7.80
C ALA A 31 -6.52 -0.79 9.14
N SER A 32 -7.15 0.32 9.53
CA SER A 32 -6.78 1.02 10.76
C SER A 32 -7.09 0.20 12.02
N TRP A 33 -8.05 -0.72 11.93
CA TRP A 33 -8.46 -1.56 13.05
C TRP A 33 -7.61 -2.83 13.19
N CYS A 34 -6.79 -3.15 12.21
CA CYS A 34 -6.04 -4.41 12.17
C CYS A 34 -4.71 -4.26 12.91
N PRO A 35 -4.43 -5.06 13.94
CA PRO A 35 -3.17 -4.97 14.69
C PRO A 35 -1.93 -5.20 13.82
N PHE A 36 -2.02 -6.09 12.84
CA PHE A 36 -0.90 -6.38 11.94
C PHE A 36 -0.62 -5.20 11.03
N SER A 37 -1.67 -4.52 10.55
CA SER A 37 -1.53 -3.30 9.77
C SER A 37 -0.89 -2.18 10.59
N ARG A 38 -1.36 -2.00 11.81
CA ARG A 38 -0.84 -0.94 12.69
C ARG A 38 0.62 -1.17 13.03
N ARG A 39 1.01 -2.42 13.22
CA ARG A 39 2.40 -2.78 13.50
C ARG A 39 3.29 -2.58 12.27
N PHE A 40 2.79 -2.87 11.09
CA PHE A 40 3.57 -2.77 9.84
C PHE A 40 3.65 -1.33 9.32
N LEU A 41 2.69 -0.49 9.63
CA LEU A 41 2.64 0.89 9.10
C LEU A 41 3.93 1.68 9.33
N PRO A 42 4.50 1.71 10.56
CA PRO A 42 5.78 2.43 10.76
C PRO A 42 6.92 1.86 9.91
N THR A 43 6.93 0.56 9.71
CA THR A 43 7.94 -0.09 8.87
C THR A 43 7.81 0.39 7.42
N PHE A 44 6.59 0.45 6.91
CA PHE A 44 6.35 0.94 5.56
C PHE A 44 6.67 2.43 5.44
N GLU A 45 6.34 3.22 6.46
CA GLU A 45 6.64 4.65 6.45
C GLU A 45 8.13 4.92 6.42
N LYS A 46 8.92 4.13 7.15
CA LYS A 46 10.37 4.21 7.11
C LYS A 46 10.89 3.84 5.72
N PHE A 47 10.34 2.81 5.12
CA PHE A 47 10.66 2.39 3.76
C PHE A 47 10.38 3.53 2.77
N ALA A 48 9.29 4.26 2.97
CA ALA A 48 8.86 5.34 2.10
C ALA A 48 9.70 6.61 2.23
N GLN A 49 10.55 6.70 3.25
CA GLN A 49 11.44 7.87 3.43
C GLN A 49 12.51 7.95 2.36
N ASP A 50 12.81 6.85 1.71
CA ASP A 50 13.76 6.86 0.59
C ASP A 50 13.07 7.53 -0.61
N LYS A 51 13.56 8.69 -0.96
CA LYS A 51 12.95 9.52 -2.02
C LYS A 51 13.08 8.92 -3.42
N THR A 52 13.88 7.89 -3.58
CA THR A 52 13.98 7.18 -4.85
C THR A 52 12.80 6.24 -5.08
N ARG A 53 11.98 6.03 -4.05
CA ARG A 53 10.81 5.18 -4.11
C ARG A 53 9.53 6.00 -4.10
N ASN A 54 8.61 5.63 -4.96
CA ASN A 54 7.28 6.24 -4.95
C ASN A 54 6.39 5.32 -4.12
N CYS A 55 5.96 5.78 -2.95
CA CYS A 55 5.19 4.99 -2.02
C CYS A 55 3.89 5.67 -1.68
N LEU A 56 2.84 4.88 -1.51
CA LEU A 56 1.53 5.38 -1.15
C LEU A 56 0.90 4.43 -0.14
N SER A 57 0.34 4.97 0.93
CA SER A 57 -0.41 4.20 1.92
C SER A 57 -1.89 4.46 1.73
N VAL A 58 -2.67 3.41 1.60
CA VAL A 58 -4.12 3.52 1.41
C VAL A 58 -4.82 2.80 2.55
N VAL A 59 -5.58 3.56 3.35
CA VAL A 59 -6.43 2.97 4.37
C VAL A 59 -7.71 2.48 3.71
N VAL A 60 -8.05 1.22 3.91
CA VAL A 60 -9.15 0.59 3.19
C VAL A 60 -10.41 0.41 4.04
N ASP A 61 -10.49 1.09 5.18
CA ASP A 61 -11.67 1.05 6.02
C ASP A 61 -12.89 1.46 5.19
N ASN A 62 -13.88 0.57 5.10
CA ASN A 62 -15.10 0.80 4.31
C ASN A 62 -14.86 1.03 2.81
N LYS A 63 -13.80 0.45 2.27
CA LYS A 63 -13.48 0.56 0.85
C LYS A 63 -13.45 -0.79 0.15
N ALA A 64 -14.55 -1.53 0.29
CA ALA A 64 -14.66 -2.88 -0.26
C ALA A 64 -14.43 -2.93 -1.77
N SER A 65 -14.93 -1.95 -2.51
CA SER A 65 -14.77 -1.94 -3.97
C SER A 65 -13.32 -1.78 -4.40
N LEU A 66 -12.55 -1.00 -3.63
CA LEU A 66 -11.12 -0.82 -3.91
C LEU A 66 -10.36 -2.12 -3.65
N CYS A 67 -10.70 -2.80 -2.55
CA CYS A 67 -10.09 -4.10 -2.24
C CYS A 67 -10.42 -5.14 -3.31
N GLU A 68 -11.65 -5.16 -3.79
CA GLU A 68 -12.07 -6.09 -4.84
C GLU A 68 -11.31 -5.83 -6.14
N ARG A 69 -11.11 -4.58 -6.49
CA ARG A 69 -10.41 -4.21 -7.72
C ARG A 69 -9.00 -4.80 -7.77
N TYR A 70 -8.31 -4.83 -6.65
CA TYR A 70 -6.92 -5.30 -6.58
C TYR A 70 -6.77 -6.64 -5.87
N SER A 71 -7.87 -7.31 -5.62
CA SER A 71 -7.89 -8.62 -4.94
C SER A 71 -7.17 -8.59 -3.59
N VAL A 72 -7.40 -7.53 -2.83
CA VAL A 72 -6.85 -7.38 -1.48
C VAL A 72 -7.80 -8.05 -0.50
N GLU A 73 -7.39 -9.18 0.04
CA GLU A 73 -8.23 -9.99 0.93
C GLU A 73 -7.70 -10.03 2.36
N VAL A 74 -6.44 -9.68 2.56
CA VAL A 74 -5.81 -9.69 3.88
C VAL A 74 -5.07 -8.37 4.08
N TYR A 75 -4.78 -8.03 5.33
CA TYR A 75 -4.11 -6.78 5.68
C TYR A 75 -2.97 -7.07 6.63
N PRO A 76 -1.83 -6.37 6.49
CA PRO A 76 -1.51 -5.46 5.40
C PRO A 76 -1.16 -6.18 4.10
N THR A 77 -1.33 -5.53 2.97
CA THR A 77 -0.93 -6.03 1.66
C THR A 77 -0.19 -4.93 0.93
N VAL A 78 0.95 -5.26 0.33
CA VAL A 78 1.71 -4.32 -0.50
C VAL A 78 1.66 -4.78 -1.94
N LEU A 79 1.27 -3.87 -2.83
CA LEU A 79 1.29 -4.12 -4.26
C LEU A 79 2.36 -3.25 -4.90
N VAL A 80 3.10 -3.80 -5.82
CA VAL A 80 4.05 -3.04 -6.62
C VAL A 80 3.47 -2.87 -8.01
N PHE A 81 3.30 -1.63 -8.42
CA PHE A 81 2.80 -1.29 -9.74
C PHE A 81 3.96 -0.83 -10.61
N ASP A 82 3.91 -1.23 -11.87
CA ASP A 82 4.83 -0.73 -12.88
C ASP A 82 3.99 -0.27 -14.07
N LYS A 83 4.03 1.03 -14.34
CA LYS A 83 3.23 1.67 -15.40
C LYS A 83 1.74 1.35 -15.26
N GLY A 84 1.26 1.38 -14.02
CA GLY A 84 -0.14 1.17 -13.71
C GLY A 84 -0.58 -0.28 -13.57
N LYS A 85 0.32 -1.23 -13.75
CA LYS A 85 0.00 -2.66 -13.64
C LYS A 85 0.67 -3.28 -12.44
N VAL A 86 -0.04 -4.17 -11.76
CA VAL A 86 0.52 -4.91 -10.63
C VAL A 86 1.53 -5.91 -11.16
N VAL A 87 2.78 -5.76 -10.75
CA VAL A 87 3.86 -6.67 -11.17
C VAL A 87 4.34 -7.55 -10.04
N ARG A 88 4.10 -7.16 -8.80
CA ARG A 88 4.43 -7.95 -7.62
C ARG A 88 3.42 -7.67 -6.54
N ARG A 89 3.25 -8.63 -5.64
CA ARG A 89 2.39 -8.43 -4.48
C ARG A 89 2.95 -9.16 -3.28
N LEU A 90 2.61 -8.64 -2.12
CA LEU A 90 3.04 -9.18 -0.84
C LEU A 90 1.83 -9.14 0.08
N ASP A 91 1.15 -10.28 0.20
CA ASP A 91 -0.03 -10.39 1.05
C ASP A 91 0.40 -10.78 2.46
N GLY A 92 -0.13 -10.09 3.46
CA GLY A 92 0.14 -10.43 4.84
C GLY A 92 -0.39 -11.83 5.18
N ALA A 93 0.40 -12.60 5.91
CA ALA A 93 -0.05 -13.91 6.36
C ALA A 93 -1.04 -13.75 7.51
N LEU A 94 -2.11 -14.54 7.50
CA LEU A 94 -3.10 -14.51 8.57
C LEU A 94 -2.43 -14.82 9.91
N GLY A 95 -2.66 -13.98 10.90
CA GLY A 95 -2.08 -14.12 12.23
C GLY A 95 -0.61 -13.74 12.36
N VAL A 96 0.02 -13.30 11.27
CA VAL A 96 1.45 -12.95 11.25
C VAL A 96 1.69 -11.54 10.72
N GLY A 97 1.02 -11.17 9.64
CA GLY A 97 1.22 -9.88 8.98
C GLY A 97 2.41 -9.88 8.04
N LEU A 98 3.11 -8.76 7.97
CA LEU A 98 4.27 -8.58 7.10
C LEU A 98 5.47 -8.13 7.91
N SER A 99 6.68 -8.35 7.37
CA SER A 99 7.93 -7.95 8.00
C SER A 99 8.71 -7.00 7.10
N GLU A 100 9.71 -6.34 7.69
CA GLU A 100 10.62 -5.47 6.96
C GLU A 100 11.42 -6.26 5.91
N GLU A 101 11.83 -7.47 6.26
CA GLU A 101 12.58 -8.32 5.32
C GLU A 101 11.79 -8.61 4.06
N GLN A 102 10.51 -8.93 4.24
CA GLN A 102 9.62 -9.18 3.10
C GLN A 102 9.46 -7.92 2.25
N LEU A 103 9.30 -6.76 2.89
CA LEU A 103 9.18 -5.50 2.18
C LEU A 103 10.45 -5.20 1.37
N MET A 104 11.61 -5.37 1.97
CA MET A 104 12.88 -5.12 1.29
C MET A 104 13.11 -6.08 0.13
N SER A 105 12.55 -7.27 0.20
CA SER A 105 12.68 -8.23 -0.90
C SER A 105 12.02 -7.72 -2.20
N LEU A 106 11.04 -6.85 -2.10
CA LEU A 106 10.38 -6.26 -3.26
C LEU A 106 11.30 -5.32 -4.03
N VAL A 107 12.29 -4.75 -3.37
CA VAL A 107 13.24 -3.81 -3.98
C VAL A 107 14.33 -4.55 -4.72
N SER A 108 14.83 -5.63 -4.15
CA SER A 108 15.98 -6.36 -4.68
C SER A 108 15.64 -7.27 -5.85
N THR A 109 14.37 -7.57 -6.07
CA THR A 109 13.94 -8.41 -7.18
C THR A 109 13.31 -7.58 -8.29
N ARG A 110 13.63 -7.95 -9.50
CA ARG A 110 13.10 -7.27 -10.68
C ARG A 110 12.02 -8.08 -11.35
#